data_dd8e49d471a8d0c0088825975c630007
#
_entry.id   dd8e49d471a8d0c0088825975c630007
#
_cell.length_a   1.000
_cell.length_b   1.000
_cell.length_c   1.000
_cell.angle_alpha   90.00
_cell.angle_beta   90.00
_cell.angle_gamma   90.00
#
_symmetry.space_group_name_H-M   'P 1'
#
loop_
_entity.id
_entity.type
_entity.pdbx_description
1 polymer ?
#
loop_
_entity_poly.entity_id
_entity_poly.type
_entity_poly.pdbx_seq_one_letter_code
_entity_poly.pdbx_strand_id
1 'polypeptide(L)'
;KKLVKIKKNGEFELNLNYFNFYNFDKKNYFSRNFENLFGNPHNVKNKLNNKHFDIAAALQKTVELCVENALIYLKNKTKQKNLCLSGGIFMNSVMNGKIYNSNLFKNVFIPFAPDDSGNSIGAVCWQSRDKKLFKNLSPYQGSGFLDKDIMKILNRSKIKYTKVFNVAQDCSNELLKHKIICWFQ
;
A
#
# COMPACT_ATOMS: atom_id res chain seq x y z
N LYS A 1 6.17 -15.50 16.15
CA LYS A 1 6.54 -16.92 16.04
C LYS A 1 5.35 -17.88 16.24
N LYS A 2 4.32 -17.54 17.03
CA LYS A 2 3.13 -18.41 17.21
C LYS A 2 2.22 -18.41 15.98
N LEU A 3 2.08 -17.26 15.30
CA LEU A 3 1.18 -17.10 14.17
C LEU A 3 1.83 -17.38 12.83
N VAL A 4 3.11 -17.01 12.68
CA VAL A 4 3.87 -17.09 11.43
C VAL A 4 5.23 -17.71 11.71
N LYS A 5 5.59 -18.68 10.88
CA LYS A 5 6.92 -19.31 10.86
C LYS A 5 7.58 -18.99 9.52
N ILE A 6 8.68 -18.27 9.57
CA ILE A 6 9.50 -17.96 8.39
C ILE A 6 10.49 -19.09 8.18
N LYS A 7 10.56 -19.62 6.95
CA LYS A 7 11.43 -20.73 6.55
C LYS A 7 12.66 -20.21 5.80
N LYS A 8 13.77 -20.95 5.83
CA LYS A 8 15.03 -20.54 5.19
C LYS A 8 14.98 -20.46 3.66
N ASN A 9 13.99 -21.11 3.02
CA ASN A 9 13.81 -21.17 1.58
C ASN A 9 12.95 -20.05 1.00
N GLY A 10 12.80 -18.94 1.71
CA GLY A 10 11.96 -17.82 1.26
C GLY A 10 10.47 -17.98 1.55
N GLU A 11 10.04 -19.13 2.04
CA GLU A 11 8.65 -19.41 2.38
C GLU A 11 8.30 -18.92 3.78
N PHE A 12 7.01 -18.81 4.03
CA PHE A 12 6.45 -18.67 5.38
C PHE A 12 5.22 -19.59 5.54
N GLU A 13 4.89 -19.88 6.76
CA GLU A 13 3.77 -20.75 7.10
C GLU A 13 2.91 -20.05 8.15
N LEU A 14 1.60 -19.96 7.87
CA LEU A 14 0.62 -19.46 8.82
C LEU A 14 0.11 -20.60 9.68
N ASN A 15 0.02 -20.35 10.98
CA ASN A 15 -0.65 -21.28 11.88
C ASN A 15 -2.17 -21.05 11.79
N LEU A 16 -2.83 -21.87 10.98
CA LEU A 16 -4.25 -21.75 10.69
C LEU A 16 -5.17 -21.97 11.92
N ASN A 17 -4.65 -22.47 13.04
CA ASN A 17 -5.41 -22.55 14.29
C ASN A 17 -5.83 -21.16 14.84
N TYR A 18 -5.19 -20.09 14.38
CA TYR A 18 -5.50 -18.70 14.78
C TYR A 18 -6.41 -17.98 13.80
N PHE A 19 -6.70 -18.56 12.62
CA PHE A 19 -7.39 -17.88 11.53
C PHE A 19 -8.58 -18.69 11.03
N ASN A 20 -9.60 -17.98 10.53
CA ASN A 20 -10.82 -18.58 9.95
C ASN A 20 -11.08 -18.10 8.52
N PHE A 21 -10.21 -17.23 7.93
CA PHE A 21 -10.46 -16.60 6.64
C PHE A 21 -10.66 -17.59 5.48
N TYR A 22 -10.19 -18.83 5.63
CA TYR A 22 -10.36 -19.91 4.66
C TYR A 22 -11.70 -20.67 4.82
N ASN A 23 -12.45 -20.38 5.87
CA ASN A 23 -13.74 -21.04 6.15
C ASN A 23 -14.87 -20.01 5.97
N PHE A 24 -15.54 -20.08 4.84
CA PHE A 24 -16.59 -19.15 4.45
C PHE A 24 -17.84 -19.22 5.34
N ASP A 25 -18.03 -20.29 6.10
CA ASP A 25 -19.13 -20.42 7.07
C ASP A 25 -18.89 -19.61 8.35
N LYS A 26 -17.66 -19.13 8.56
CA LYS A 26 -17.30 -18.32 9.71
C LYS A 26 -17.43 -16.83 9.41
N LYS A 27 -18.17 -16.11 10.27
CA LYS A 27 -18.32 -14.65 10.14
C LYS A 27 -17.04 -13.87 10.46
N ASN A 28 -16.18 -14.42 11.31
CA ASN A 28 -14.94 -13.78 11.78
C ASN A 28 -13.72 -14.36 11.08
N TYR A 29 -12.80 -13.52 10.65
CA TYR A 29 -11.54 -13.93 10.02
C TYR A 29 -10.53 -14.56 10.98
N PHE A 30 -10.71 -14.38 12.29
CA PHE A 30 -9.84 -14.96 13.33
C PHE A 30 -10.61 -15.96 14.19
N SER A 31 -9.87 -16.94 14.72
CA SER A 31 -10.38 -17.92 15.63
C SER A 31 -10.39 -17.40 17.08
N ARG A 32 -11.05 -18.16 17.96
CA ARG A 32 -11.02 -17.90 19.40
C ARG A 32 -9.59 -17.98 19.98
N ASN A 33 -8.71 -18.78 19.39
CA ASN A 33 -7.29 -18.83 19.81
C ASN A 33 -6.57 -17.51 19.55
N PHE A 34 -6.92 -16.80 18.47
CA PHE A 34 -6.39 -15.47 18.19
C PHE A 34 -6.86 -14.47 19.25
N GLU A 35 -8.16 -14.49 19.60
CA GLU A 35 -8.74 -13.63 20.63
C GLU A 35 -8.14 -13.92 22.02
N ASN A 36 -7.90 -15.19 22.34
CA ASN A 36 -7.22 -15.57 23.59
C ASN A 36 -5.78 -15.03 23.67
N LEU A 37 -5.11 -14.87 22.52
CA LEU A 37 -3.75 -14.36 22.45
C LEU A 37 -3.66 -12.84 22.51
N PHE A 38 -4.57 -12.16 21.80
CA PHE A 38 -4.54 -10.71 21.60
C PHE A 38 -5.64 -9.95 22.34
N GLY A 39 -6.63 -10.65 22.89
CA GLY A 39 -7.84 -10.09 23.48
C GLY A 39 -8.96 -9.94 22.46
N ASN A 40 -10.12 -9.55 22.96
CA ASN A 40 -11.30 -9.35 22.13
C ASN A 40 -11.10 -8.24 21.09
N PRO A 41 -11.85 -8.29 19.96
CA PRO A 41 -11.84 -7.21 18.97
C PRO A 41 -12.08 -5.86 19.60
N HIS A 42 -11.35 -4.85 19.10
CA HIS A 42 -11.49 -3.48 19.59
C HIS A 42 -12.88 -2.93 19.26
N ASN A 43 -13.55 -2.36 20.27
CA ASN A 43 -14.76 -1.62 20.04
C ASN A 43 -14.42 -0.22 19.52
N VAL A 44 -14.90 0.14 18.33
CA VAL A 44 -14.64 1.42 17.67
C VAL A 44 -15.03 2.65 18.49
N LYS A 45 -15.92 2.49 19.49
CA LYS A 45 -16.30 3.56 20.43
C LYS A 45 -15.22 3.83 21.49
N ASN A 46 -14.29 2.93 21.69
CA ASN A 46 -13.25 3.06 22.69
C ASN A 46 -12.00 3.72 22.08
N LYS A 47 -11.19 4.38 22.93
CA LYS A 47 -9.89 4.91 22.48
C LYS A 47 -8.89 3.76 22.27
N LEU A 48 -8.05 3.92 21.25
CA LEU A 48 -6.89 3.04 21.05
C LEU A 48 -5.90 3.23 22.20
N ASN A 49 -5.17 2.17 22.51
CA ASN A 49 -4.11 2.17 23.53
C ASN A 49 -2.83 1.51 22.99
N ASN A 50 -1.76 1.51 23.77
CA ASN A 50 -0.46 1.01 23.38
C ASN A 50 -0.49 -0.44 22.85
N LYS A 51 -1.33 -1.30 23.44
CA LYS A 51 -1.49 -2.68 22.95
C LYS A 51 -1.95 -2.74 21.50
N HIS A 52 -2.86 -1.86 21.07
CA HIS A 52 -3.31 -1.81 19.68
C HIS A 52 -2.20 -1.34 18.75
N PHE A 53 -1.41 -0.35 19.17
CA PHE A 53 -0.26 0.13 18.40
C PHE A 53 0.84 -0.94 18.29
N ASP A 54 1.11 -1.67 19.37
CA ASP A 54 2.08 -2.77 19.37
C ASP A 54 1.66 -3.92 18.44
N ILE A 55 0.36 -4.26 18.42
CA ILE A 55 -0.17 -5.29 17.49
C ILE A 55 -0.02 -4.83 16.04
N ALA A 56 -0.37 -3.58 15.73
CA ALA A 56 -0.22 -3.03 14.39
C ALA A 56 1.25 -3.00 13.93
N ALA A 57 2.15 -2.54 14.81
CA ALA A 57 3.58 -2.53 14.54
C ALA A 57 4.16 -3.95 14.35
N ALA A 58 3.71 -4.91 15.17
CA ALA A 58 4.12 -6.31 15.06
C ALA A 58 3.62 -6.94 13.74
N LEU A 59 2.41 -6.60 13.29
CA LEU A 59 1.88 -7.05 12.00
C LEU A 59 2.73 -6.51 10.86
N GLN A 60 2.96 -5.19 10.82
CA GLN A 60 3.81 -4.57 9.81
C GLN A 60 5.20 -5.22 9.77
N LYS A 61 5.85 -5.37 10.92
CA LYS A 61 7.17 -6.02 10.99
C LYS A 61 7.16 -7.47 10.52
N THR A 62 6.11 -8.21 10.82
CA THR A 62 5.98 -9.62 10.40
C THR A 62 5.88 -9.72 8.88
N VAL A 63 5.05 -8.88 8.25
CA VAL A 63 4.91 -8.83 6.80
C VAL A 63 6.24 -8.46 6.14
N GLU A 64 6.92 -7.44 6.63
CA GLU A 64 8.24 -7.05 6.15
C GLU A 64 9.25 -8.20 6.19
N LEU A 65 9.31 -8.92 7.31
CA LEU A 65 10.22 -10.06 7.45
C LEU A 65 9.89 -11.22 6.49
N CYS A 66 8.62 -11.49 6.24
CA CYS A 66 8.20 -12.50 5.26
C CYS A 66 8.65 -12.11 3.84
N VAL A 67 8.39 -10.87 3.44
CA VAL A 67 8.75 -10.37 2.12
C VAL A 67 10.28 -10.30 1.96
N GLU A 68 11.00 -9.76 2.94
CA GLU A 68 12.46 -9.69 2.94
C GLU A 68 13.09 -11.08 2.76
N ASN A 69 12.61 -12.07 3.52
CA ASN A 69 13.08 -13.45 3.41
C ASN A 69 12.86 -14.02 2.00
N ALA A 70 11.69 -13.78 1.41
CA ALA A 70 11.38 -14.22 0.05
C ALA A 70 12.29 -13.54 -0.99
N LEU A 71 12.54 -12.23 -0.83
CA LEU A 71 13.40 -11.46 -1.74
C LEU A 71 14.87 -11.88 -1.63
N ILE A 72 15.39 -12.15 -0.43
CA ILE A 72 16.74 -12.67 -0.23
C ILE A 72 16.89 -14.03 -0.92
N TYR A 73 15.92 -14.92 -0.74
CA TYR A 73 15.93 -16.22 -1.41
C TYR A 73 15.89 -16.08 -2.93
N LEU A 74 15.00 -15.25 -3.45
CA LEU A 74 14.86 -14.95 -4.88
C LEU A 74 16.18 -14.41 -5.46
N LYS A 75 16.79 -13.45 -4.78
CA LYS A 75 18.08 -12.88 -5.16
C LYS A 75 19.18 -13.93 -5.24
N ASN A 76 19.26 -14.77 -4.22
CA ASN A 76 20.28 -15.82 -4.14
C ASN A 76 20.10 -16.89 -5.23
N LYS A 77 18.84 -17.21 -5.55
CA LYS A 77 18.49 -18.21 -6.55
C LYS A 77 18.68 -17.72 -7.98
N THR A 78 18.26 -16.49 -8.27
CA THR A 78 18.22 -15.96 -9.63
C THR A 78 19.45 -15.15 -10.02
N LYS A 79 20.16 -14.57 -9.05
CA LYS A 79 21.26 -13.62 -9.22
C LYS A 79 20.90 -12.38 -10.03
N GLN A 80 19.62 -12.14 -10.28
CA GLN A 80 19.13 -11.00 -11.05
C GLN A 80 19.39 -9.67 -10.33
N LYS A 81 19.60 -8.61 -11.11
CA LYS A 81 19.83 -7.26 -10.61
C LYS A 81 18.55 -6.41 -10.56
N ASN A 82 17.56 -6.78 -11.35
CA ASN A 82 16.31 -6.06 -11.48
C ASN A 82 15.19 -6.85 -10.79
N LEU A 83 14.30 -6.13 -10.13
CA LEU A 83 13.14 -6.67 -9.43
C LEU A 83 11.88 -5.93 -9.87
N CYS A 84 10.83 -6.68 -10.24
CA CYS A 84 9.49 -6.14 -10.44
C CYS A 84 8.58 -6.72 -9.35
N LEU A 85 7.80 -5.84 -8.70
CA LEU A 85 6.88 -6.20 -7.63
C LEU A 85 5.45 -5.83 -8.05
N SER A 86 4.51 -6.76 -7.86
CA SER A 86 3.09 -6.57 -8.11
C SER A 86 2.28 -7.38 -7.09
N GLY A 87 1.03 -6.98 -6.89
CA GLY A 87 0.13 -7.50 -5.87
C GLY A 87 -0.22 -6.43 -4.83
N GLY A 88 -1.43 -6.50 -4.27
CA GLY A 88 -1.95 -5.48 -3.35
C GLY A 88 -1.07 -5.20 -2.11
N ILE A 89 -0.24 -6.17 -1.71
CA ILE A 89 0.72 -5.98 -0.61
C ILE A 89 1.73 -4.86 -0.88
N PHE A 90 2.06 -4.61 -2.16
CA PHE A 90 2.98 -3.56 -2.57
C PHE A 90 2.34 -2.16 -2.68
N MET A 91 1.11 -2.00 -2.19
CA MET A 91 0.58 -0.69 -1.80
C MET A 91 1.16 -0.19 -0.45
N ASN A 92 1.85 -1.06 0.27
CA ASN A 92 2.51 -0.73 1.54
C ASN A 92 3.79 0.09 1.29
N SER A 93 3.66 1.42 1.32
CA SER A 93 4.76 2.35 1.03
C SER A 93 5.94 2.22 2.00
N VAL A 94 5.68 1.91 3.28
CA VAL A 94 6.74 1.71 4.29
C VAL A 94 7.61 0.50 3.94
N MET A 95 6.97 -0.61 3.58
CA MET A 95 7.67 -1.81 3.13
C MET A 95 8.44 -1.56 1.82
N ASN A 96 7.81 -0.90 0.86
CA ASN A 96 8.44 -0.55 -0.42
C ASN A 96 9.70 0.30 -0.24
N GLY A 97 9.64 1.28 0.66
CA GLY A 97 10.81 2.10 1.02
C GLY A 97 11.94 1.27 1.62
N LYS A 98 11.64 0.29 2.48
CA LYS A 98 12.64 -0.63 3.04
C LYS A 98 13.25 -1.53 1.97
N ILE A 99 12.44 -2.06 1.04
CA ILE A 99 12.94 -2.87 -0.08
C ILE A 99 13.89 -2.05 -0.94
N TYR A 100 13.51 -0.82 -1.29
CA TYR A 100 14.34 0.07 -2.08
C TYR A 100 15.68 0.38 -1.39
N ASN A 101 15.64 0.75 -0.12
CA ASN A 101 16.82 1.12 0.67
C ASN A 101 17.70 -0.08 1.07
N SER A 102 17.20 -1.32 0.94
CA SER A 102 17.99 -2.52 1.24
C SER A 102 19.16 -2.74 0.28
N ASN A 103 19.13 -2.12 -0.90
CA ASN A 103 20.09 -2.31 -1.99
C ASN A 103 20.27 -3.79 -2.42
N LEU A 104 19.31 -4.64 -2.08
CA LEU A 104 19.33 -6.07 -2.45
C LEU A 104 19.26 -6.24 -3.97
N PHE A 105 18.52 -5.37 -4.64
CA PHE A 105 18.44 -5.29 -6.10
C PHE A 105 18.89 -3.91 -6.57
N LYS A 106 19.56 -3.86 -7.73
CA LYS A 106 20.04 -2.61 -8.32
C LYS A 106 18.88 -1.71 -8.77
N ASN A 107 17.88 -2.31 -9.38
CA ASN A 107 16.69 -1.63 -9.86
C ASN A 107 15.45 -2.33 -9.30
N VAL A 108 14.54 -1.56 -8.73
CA VAL A 108 13.25 -2.04 -8.23
C VAL A 108 12.15 -1.26 -8.95
N PHE A 109 11.21 -1.97 -9.56
CA PHE A 109 10.04 -1.41 -10.20
C PHE A 109 8.78 -1.86 -9.48
N ILE A 110 7.97 -0.92 -9.06
CA ILE A 110 6.64 -1.12 -8.48
C ILE A 110 5.68 -0.25 -9.29
N PRO A 111 4.66 -0.81 -9.96
CA PRO A 111 3.71 0.02 -10.69
C PRO A 111 2.89 0.89 -9.72
N PHE A 112 2.36 1.99 -10.20
CA PHE A 112 1.52 2.89 -9.39
C PHE A 112 0.18 2.26 -8.98
N ALA A 113 -0.27 1.24 -9.68
CA ALA A 113 -1.41 0.39 -9.34
C ALA A 113 -0.93 -1.06 -9.26
N PRO A 114 -0.27 -1.47 -8.16
CA PRO A 114 0.29 -2.81 -8.05
C PRO A 114 -0.75 -3.90 -7.76
N ASP A 115 -1.95 -3.52 -7.37
CA ASP A 115 -3.09 -4.39 -7.06
C ASP A 115 -3.94 -4.74 -8.30
N ASP A 116 -5.10 -5.32 -8.09
CA ASP A 116 -6.02 -5.76 -9.15
C ASP A 116 -6.48 -4.61 -10.07
N SER A 117 -6.47 -3.36 -9.59
CA SER A 117 -6.83 -2.20 -10.40
C SER A 117 -5.87 -1.99 -11.59
N GLY A 118 -4.61 -2.40 -11.45
CA GLY A 118 -3.62 -2.35 -12.51
C GLY A 118 -3.79 -3.38 -13.62
N ASN A 119 -4.65 -4.37 -13.45
CA ASN A 119 -4.86 -5.42 -14.44
C ASN A 119 -5.40 -4.89 -15.77
N SER A 120 -6.22 -3.84 -15.74
CA SER A 120 -6.74 -3.18 -16.96
C SER A 120 -5.61 -2.58 -17.80
N ILE A 121 -4.66 -1.92 -17.14
CA ILE A 121 -3.46 -1.36 -17.79
C ILE A 121 -2.59 -2.49 -18.33
N GLY A 122 -2.37 -3.54 -17.53
CA GLY A 122 -1.61 -4.72 -17.93
C GLY A 122 -2.19 -5.41 -19.17
N ALA A 123 -3.51 -5.55 -19.25
CA ALA A 123 -4.20 -6.14 -20.39
C ALA A 123 -3.98 -5.32 -21.68
N VAL A 124 -4.13 -3.99 -21.60
CA VAL A 124 -3.87 -3.10 -22.75
C VAL A 124 -2.40 -3.19 -23.18
N CYS A 125 -1.48 -3.14 -22.23
CA CYS A 125 -0.06 -3.25 -22.51
C CYS A 125 0.31 -4.60 -23.15
N TRP A 126 -0.28 -5.68 -22.68
CA TRP A 126 -0.08 -7.01 -23.24
C TRP A 126 -0.58 -7.11 -24.68
N GLN A 127 -1.79 -6.60 -24.95
CA GLN A 127 -2.43 -6.66 -26.26
C GLN A 127 -1.72 -5.77 -27.28
N SER A 128 -1.35 -4.55 -26.92
CA SER A 128 -0.73 -3.60 -27.86
C SER A 128 0.68 -3.97 -28.22
N ARG A 129 1.41 -4.69 -27.33
CA ARG A 129 2.86 -4.98 -27.44
C ARG A 129 3.74 -3.75 -27.73
N ASP A 130 3.17 -2.55 -27.61
CA ASP A 130 3.89 -1.30 -27.87
C ASP A 130 4.69 -0.88 -26.64
N LYS A 131 6.01 -1.03 -26.73
CA LYS A 131 6.94 -0.63 -25.67
C LYS A 131 6.92 0.87 -25.38
N LYS A 132 6.41 1.70 -26.28
CA LYS A 132 6.30 3.17 -26.06
C LYS A 132 5.22 3.50 -25.05
N LEU A 133 4.14 2.70 -24.97
CA LEU A 133 3.08 2.88 -23.96
C LEU A 133 3.64 2.76 -22.53
N PHE A 134 4.65 1.92 -22.31
CA PHE A 134 5.24 1.72 -21.00
C PHE A 134 6.11 2.87 -20.53
N LYS A 135 6.68 3.68 -21.45
CA LYS A 135 7.58 4.77 -21.08
C LYS A 135 6.85 5.96 -20.48
N ASN A 136 5.57 6.15 -20.81
CA ASN A 136 4.78 7.31 -20.44
C ASN A 136 3.61 6.97 -19.52
N LEU A 137 3.58 5.77 -18.92
CA LEU A 137 2.56 5.41 -17.94
C LEU A 137 2.70 6.29 -16.69
N SER A 138 1.64 7.03 -16.40
CA SER A 138 1.52 7.91 -15.26
C SER A 138 0.22 7.58 -14.51
N PRO A 139 0.15 7.71 -13.19
CA PRO A 139 -1.11 7.61 -12.45
C PRO A 139 -2.11 8.72 -12.82
N TYR A 140 -1.63 9.80 -13.43
CA TYR A 140 -2.40 11.00 -13.77
C TYR A 140 -2.88 10.96 -15.23
N GLN A 141 -3.62 9.90 -15.61
CA GLN A 141 -4.15 9.73 -16.97
C GLN A 141 -5.62 10.14 -17.09
N GLY A 142 -6.21 10.66 -16.01
CA GLY A 142 -7.60 11.14 -16.01
C GLY A 142 -7.81 12.40 -16.83
N SER A 143 -9.08 12.82 -16.96
CA SER A 143 -9.45 14.06 -17.63
C SER A 143 -8.90 15.27 -16.87
N GLY A 144 -8.26 16.19 -17.58
CA GLY A 144 -7.86 17.47 -17.03
C GLY A 144 -9.04 18.41 -16.90
N PHE A 145 -8.98 19.31 -15.92
CA PHE A 145 -9.97 20.37 -15.72
C PHE A 145 -9.29 21.72 -15.79
N LEU A 146 -9.92 22.67 -16.49
CA LEU A 146 -9.43 24.04 -16.53
C LEU A 146 -9.91 24.81 -15.30
N ASP A 147 -9.11 25.75 -14.82
CA ASP A 147 -9.46 26.62 -13.69
C ASP A 147 -10.85 27.23 -13.82
N LYS A 148 -11.19 27.71 -15.04
CA LYS A 148 -12.49 28.32 -15.33
C LYS A 148 -13.67 27.37 -15.10
N ASP A 149 -13.49 26.07 -15.39
CA ASP A 149 -14.53 25.06 -15.23
C ASP A 149 -14.69 24.70 -13.75
N ILE A 150 -13.57 24.58 -13.04
CA ILE A 150 -13.55 24.38 -11.58
C ILE A 150 -14.24 25.56 -10.89
N MET A 151 -13.86 26.79 -11.21
CA MET A 151 -14.49 27.99 -10.62
C MET A 151 -15.99 28.06 -10.91
N LYS A 152 -16.41 27.70 -12.11
CA LYS A 152 -17.84 27.66 -12.48
C LYS A 152 -18.64 26.69 -11.63
N ILE A 153 -18.08 25.49 -11.37
CA ILE A 153 -18.70 24.48 -10.52
C ILE A 153 -18.76 24.97 -9.08
N LEU A 154 -17.65 25.49 -8.53
CA LEU A 154 -17.60 25.99 -7.16
C LEU A 154 -18.60 27.12 -6.91
N ASN A 155 -18.71 28.08 -7.85
CA ASN A 155 -19.67 29.19 -7.77
C ASN A 155 -21.12 28.70 -7.85
N ARG A 156 -21.44 27.77 -8.76
CA ARG A 156 -22.79 27.18 -8.86
C ARG A 156 -23.17 26.43 -7.58
N SER A 157 -22.22 25.72 -6.97
CA SER A 157 -22.42 24.97 -5.73
C SER A 157 -22.32 25.83 -4.47
N LYS A 158 -22.13 27.14 -4.61
CA LYS A 158 -21.96 28.11 -3.50
C LYS A 158 -20.87 27.70 -2.51
N ILE A 159 -19.82 27.01 -2.99
CA ILE A 159 -18.68 26.59 -2.19
C ILE A 159 -17.71 27.76 -2.08
N LYS A 160 -17.36 28.14 -0.85
CA LYS A 160 -16.33 29.15 -0.60
C LYS A 160 -14.95 28.58 -0.94
N TYR A 161 -14.16 29.29 -1.71
CA TYR A 161 -12.80 28.92 -2.07
C TYR A 161 -11.90 30.16 -2.12
N THR A 162 -10.60 29.93 -2.06
CA THR A 162 -9.58 30.95 -2.26
C THR A 162 -8.66 30.49 -3.39
N LYS A 163 -8.49 31.34 -4.39
CA LYS A 163 -7.49 31.07 -5.44
C LYS A 163 -6.11 31.46 -4.93
N VAL A 164 -5.17 30.52 -4.97
CA VAL A 164 -3.78 30.70 -4.56
C VAL A 164 -2.87 30.68 -5.79
N PHE A 165 -1.81 31.49 -5.78
CA PHE A 165 -0.87 31.60 -6.91
C PHE A 165 0.30 30.61 -6.78
N ASN A 166 0.78 30.39 -5.57
CA ASN A 166 1.86 29.43 -5.29
C ASN A 166 1.35 28.32 -4.39
N VAL A 167 0.70 27.33 -5.02
CA VAL A 167 0.06 26.21 -4.31
C VAL A 167 1.06 25.46 -3.43
N ALA A 168 2.28 25.23 -3.91
CA ALA A 168 3.31 24.51 -3.17
C ALA A 168 3.70 25.23 -1.88
N GLN A 169 3.92 26.56 -1.95
CA GLN A 169 4.26 27.37 -0.79
C GLN A 169 3.12 27.45 0.22
N ASP A 170 1.88 27.66 -0.26
CA ASP A 170 0.73 27.75 0.62
C ASP A 170 0.46 26.40 1.32
N CYS A 171 0.58 25.30 0.58
CA CYS A 171 0.47 23.96 1.13
C CYS A 171 1.55 23.70 2.20
N SER A 172 2.80 24.06 1.92
CA SER A 172 3.91 23.95 2.87
C SER A 172 3.65 24.74 4.16
N ASN A 173 3.18 25.99 4.03
CA ASN A 173 2.84 26.83 5.17
C ASN A 173 1.73 26.25 6.05
N GLU A 174 0.72 25.62 5.44
CA GLU A 174 -0.36 24.97 6.19
C GLU A 174 0.11 23.68 6.86
N LEU A 175 0.98 22.90 6.23
CA LEU A 175 1.60 21.72 6.83
C LEU A 175 2.46 22.07 8.04
N LEU A 176 3.23 23.17 7.98
CA LEU A 176 3.99 23.68 9.13
C LEU A 176 3.13 24.08 10.32
N LYS A 177 1.86 24.39 10.08
CA LYS A 177 0.85 24.64 11.14
C LYS A 177 0.19 23.35 11.62
N HIS A 178 0.70 22.19 11.30
CA HIS A 178 0.17 20.86 11.63
C HIS A 178 -1.26 20.60 11.10
N LYS A 179 -1.64 21.23 9.99
CA LYS A 179 -2.94 20.98 9.35
C LYS A 179 -2.88 19.78 8.43
N ILE A 180 -4.01 19.10 8.29
CA ILE A 180 -4.20 18.02 7.31
C ILE A 180 -4.63 18.66 5.99
N ILE A 181 -3.95 18.30 4.89
CA ILE A 181 -4.24 18.82 3.55
C ILE A 181 -4.65 17.68 2.65
N CYS A 182 -5.71 17.90 1.87
CA CYS A 182 -6.06 17.04 0.76
C CYS A 182 -5.47 17.62 -0.53
N TRP A 183 -4.70 16.83 -1.23
CA TRP A 183 -4.08 17.23 -2.50
C TRP A 183 -4.72 16.44 -3.64
N PHE A 184 -5.19 17.16 -4.66
CA PHE A 184 -5.69 16.59 -5.90
C PHE A 184 -4.75 16.96 -7.04
N GLN A 185 -4.37 15.96 -7.84
CA GLN A 185 -3.44 16.13 -8.95
C GLN A 185 -3.87 15.31 -10.18
#